data_f4f4a9473bb6bec3489ae8d7f2ed6592
#
_entry.id   f4f4a9473bb6bec3489ae8d7f2ed6592
#
_cell.length_a   1.000
_cell.length_b   1.000
_cell.length_c   1.000
_cell.angle_alpha   90.00
_cell.angle_beta   90.00
_cell.angle_gamma   90.00
#
_symmetry.space_group_name_H-M   'P 1'
#
loop_
_entity.id
_entity.type
_entity.pdbx_description
1 polymer ?
#
loop_
_entity_poly.entity_id
_entity_poly.type
_entity_poly.pdbx_seq_one_letter_code
_entity_poly.pdbx_strand_id
1 'polypeptide(L)'
;ISAVILQKMKETAESYLGEPVTQAVITVPAYFNDAQRQATKDAGKIAGLEVLRIINEPTAAALAYGLDKKESKTIAVYDLGGGTFDITILEIDDGLFEVKSTNGDTFLGGEDFDMRIVNYLADEFKKEHGVDLTKDKMALQRLKEAAEKAKIELSSATQTEINQPFISMDKNTGAPLHMVVKLTRAKLD
;
A
#
# COMPACT_ATOMS: atom_id res chain seq x y z
N ILE A 1 10.38 10.51 12.78
CA ILE A 1 9.33 10.14 11.82
C ILE A 1 8.71 8.81 12.23
N SER A 2 9.45 7.70 12.30
CA SER A 2 8.92 6.36 12.61
C SER A 2 8.18 6.30 13.95
N ALA A 3 8.66 7.00 14.99
CA ALA A 3 7.99 7.04 16.29
C ALA A 3 6.57 7.66 16.21
N VAL A 4 6.35 8.66 15.36
CA VAL A 4 5.02 9.28 15.17
C VAL A 4 4.04 8.29 14.53
N ILE A 5 4.52 7.47 13.58
CA ILE A 5 3.70 6.42 12.96
C ILE A 5 3.33 5.36 14.03
N LEU A 6 4.31 4.89 14.81
CA LEU A 6 4.07 3.91 15.86
C LEU A 6 3.15 4.44 16.97
N GLN A 7 3.28 5.74 17.31
CA GLN A 7 2.37 6.40 18.23
C GLN A 7 0.93 6.41 17.70
N LYS A 8 0.74 6.74 16.41
CA LYS A 8 -0.58 6.70 15.77
C LYS A 8 -1.18 5.30 15.76
N MET A 9 -0.36 4.27 15.51
CA MET A 9 -0.82 2.88 15.58
C MET A 9 -1.21 2.48 16.99
N LYS A 10 -0.44 2.90 18.02
CA LYS A 10 -0.78 2.71 19.43
C LYS A 10 -2.14 3.35 19.75
N GLU A 11 -2.33 4.62 19.43
CA GLU A 11 -3.59 5.36 19.66
C GLU A 11 -4.78 4.67 18.97
N THR A 12 -4.58 4.16 17.75
CA THR A 12 -5.62 3.44 17.01
C THR A 12 -5.99 2.13 17.71
N ALA A 13 -4.99 1.38 18.19
CA ALA A 13 -5.21 0.14 18.95
C ALA A 13 -5.92 0.42 20.27
N GLU A 14 -5.50 1.44 21.04
CA GLU A 14 -6.13 1.85 22.28
C GLU A 14 -7.58 2.27 22.09
N SER A 15 -7.86 3.00 21.02
CA SER A 15 -9.23 3.41 20.66
C SER A 15 -10.12 2.21 20.33
N TYR A 16 -9.56 1.18 19.68
CA TYR A 16 -10.31 -0.03 19.33
C TYR A 16 -10.54 -0.95 20.53
N LEU A 17 -9.50 -1.15 21.36
CA LEU A 17 -9.54 -2.06 22.52
C LEU A 17 -10.21 -1.44 23.74
N GLY A 18 -10.23 -0.11 23.85
CA GLY A 18 -10.75 0.61 25.02
C GLY A 18 -9.85 0.57 26.24
N GLU A 19 -8.59 0.15 26.07
CA GLU A 19 -7.61 0.04 27.15
C GLU A 19 -6.21 0.48 26.68
N PRO A 20 -5.29 0.85 27.60
CA PRO A 20 -3.93 1.25 27.26
C PRO A 20 -3.14 0.11 26.61
N VAL A 21 -2.44 0.41 25.52
CA VAL A 21 -1.50 -0.50 24.86
C VAL A 21 -0.08 -0.12 25.25
N THR A 22 0.57 -1.00 26.00
CA THR A 22 1.90 -0.74 26.58
C THR A 22 3.02 -1.55 25.93
N GLN A 23 2.69 -2.66 25.26
CA GLN A 23 3.66 -3.61 24.70
C GLN A 23 3.38 -3.83 23.21
N ALA A 24 4.44 -4.08 22.43
CA ALA A 24 4.33 -4.39 21.02
C ALA A 24 5.41 -5.35 20.53
N VAL A 25 5.05 -6.16 19.54
CA VAL A 25 5.98 -6.78 18.61
C VAL A 25 5.94 -5.95 17.32
N ILE A 26 7.10 -5.53 16.83
CA ILE A 26 7.19 -4.68 15.63
C ILE A 26 7.86 -5.48 14.50
N THR A 27 7.28 -5.42 13.32
CA THR A 27 7.84 -6.07 12.13
C THR A 27 8.72 -5.12 11.33
N VAL A 28 9.72 -5.67 10.66
CA VAL A 28 10.63 -4.96 9.77
C VAL A 28 10.90 -5.79 8.52
N PRO A 29 11.23 -5.18 7.38
CA PRO A 29 11.68 -5.91 6.20
C PRO A 29 12.85 -6.86 6.51
N ALA A 30 12.89 -8.01 5.83
CA ALA A 30 13.93 -9.02 6.08
C ALA A 30 15.36 -8.51 5.79
N TYR A 31 15.49 -7.54 4.89
CA TYR A 31 16.79 -6.94 4.52
C TYR A 31 17.27 -5.83 5.49
N PHE A 32 16.49 -5.45 6.50
CA PHE A 32 16.95 -4.45 7.49
C PHE A 32 18.19 -4.96 8.24
N ASN A 33 19.21 -4.12 8.31
CA ASN A 33 20.40 -4.38 9.10
C ASN A 33 20.17 -4.09 10.61
N ASP A 34 21.14 -4.41 11.43
CA ASP A 34 21.03 -4.25 12.89
C ASP A 34 20.80 -2.80 13.33
N ALA A 35 21.41 -1.83 12.64
CA ALA A 35 21.21 -0.41 12.95
C ALA A 35 19.75 0.04 12.65
N GLN A 36 19.17 -0.42 11.56
CA GLN A 36 17.78 -0.14 11.20
C GLN A 36 16.80 -0.83 12.18
N ARG A 37 17.09 -2.08 12.58
CA ARG A 37 16.30 -2.80 13.60
C ARG A 37 16.36 -2.09 14.95
N GLN A 38 17.54 -1.64 15.37
CA GLN A 38 17.70 -0.89 16.60
C GLN A 38 16.96 0.46 16.55
N ALA A 39 17.06 1.18 15.43
CA ALA A 39 16.34 2.43 15.22
C ALA A 39 14.81 2.24 15.30
N THR A 40 14.30 1.15 14.75
CA THR A 40 12.87 0.78 14.85
C THR A 40 12.47 0.48 16.30
N LYS A 41 13.31 -0.25 17.04
CA LYS A 41 13.09 -0.52 18.47
C LYS A 41 13.08 0.76 19.30
N ASP A 42 14.01 1.68 19.02
CA ASP A 42 14.08 2.97 19.72
C ASP A 42 12.87 3.86 19.37
N ALA A 43 12.40 3.82 18.11
CA ALA A 43 11.17 4.51 17.72
C ALA A 43 9.95 4.00 18.50
N GLY A 44 9.85 2.69 18.74
CA GLY A 44 8.81 2.11 19.59
C GLY A 44 8.85 2.62 21.01
N LYS A 45 10.05 2.69 21.62
CA LYS A 45 10.24 3.28 22.94
C LYS A 45 9.84 4.74 23.01
N ILE A 46 10.21 5.54 22.01
CA ILE A 46 9.83 6.95 21.91
C ILE A 46 8.30 7.10 21.78
N ALA A 47 7.63 6.16 21.11
CA ALA A 47 6.18 6.11 21.02
C ALA A 47 5.49 5.64 22.31
N GLY A 48 6.24 5.32 23.36
CA GLY A 48 5.71 4.86 24.66
C GLY A 48 5.32 3.39 24.66
N LEU A 49 6.00 2.56 23.84
CA LEU A 49 5.81 1.11 23.80
C LEU A 49 7.02 0.37 24.35
N GLU A 50 6.78 -0.66 25.15
CA GLU A 50 7.77 -1.70 25.41
C GLU A 50 7.85 -2.63 24.21
N VAL A 51 8.96 -2.57 23.46
CA VAL A 51 9.15 -3.41 22.27
C VAL A 51 9.68 -4.77 22.70
N LEU A 52 8.80 -5.77 22.71
CA LEU A 52 9.11 -7.13 23.14
C LEU A 52 10.03 -7.83 22.13
N ARG A 53 9.77 -7.66 20.83
CA ARG A 53 10.56 -8.22 19.73
C ARG A 53 10.49 -7.36 18.48
N ILE A 54 11.56 -7.45 17.70
CA ILE A 54 11.59 -7.08 16.29
C ILE A 54 11.65 -8.39 15.50
N ILE A 55 10.72 -8.59 14.54
CA ILE A 55 10.68 -9.78 13.69
C ILE A 55 10.61 -9.39 12.24
N ASN A 56 10.98 -10.30 11.33
CA ASN A 56 10.88 -10.05 9.90
C ASN A 56 9.42 -10.09 9.44
N GLU A 57 9.03 -9.15 8.58
CA GLU A 57 7.69 -9.09 7.99
C GLU A 57 7.27 -10.40 7.32
N PRO A 58 8.10 -11.05 6.46
CA PRO A 58 7.73 -12.32 5.85
C PRO A 58 7.58 -13.46 6.88
N THR A 59 8.32 -13.43 7.98
CA THR A 59 8.13 -14.39 9.07
C THR A 59 6.79 -14.19 9.77
N ALA A 60 6.42 -12.94 10.04
CA ALA A 60 5.13 -12.61 10.63
C ALA A 60 3.96 -13.03 9.72
N ALA A 61 4.09 -12.79 8.41
CA ALA A 61 3.10 -13.22 7.43
C ALA A 61 2.94 -14.75 7.40
N ALA A 62 4.05 -15.50 7.42
CA ALA A 62 4.04 -16.95 7.47
C ALA A 62 3.37 -17.49 8.74
N LEU A 63 3.67 -16.90 9.90
CA LEU A 63 3.02 -17.24 11.18
C LEU A 63 1.53 -16.94 11.15
N ALA A 64 1.12 -15.78 10.65
CA ALA A 64 -0.29 -15.41 10.54
C ALA A 64 -1.08 -16.34 9.62
N TYR A 65 -0.43 -16.88 8.59
CA TYR A 65 -1.02 -17.89 7.69
C TYR A 65 -1.09 -19.30 8.33
N GLY A 66 -0.53 -19.49 9.52
CA GLY A 66 -0.56 -20.75 10.25
C GLY A 66 0.53 -21.74 9.83
N LEU A 67 1.66 -21.23 9.35
CA LEU A 67 2.82 -22.04 8.93
C LEU A 67 3.84 -22.28 10.08
N ASP A 68 3.38 -22.25 11.32
CA ASP A 68 4.17 -22.54 12.51
C ASP A 68 4.35 -24.04 12.80
N LYS A 69 3.78 -24.88 11.94
CA LYS A 69 3.75 -26.34 12.16
C LYS A 69 5.09 -26.99 11.84
N LYS A 70 5.34 -28.13 12.52
CA LYS A 70 6.57 -28.95 12.49
C LYS A 70 6.94 -29.62 11.15
N GLU A 71 6.52 -29.04 10.04
CA GLU A 71 6.85 -29.58 8.72
C GLU A 71 7.97 -28.75 8.10
N SER A 72 9.05 -29.43 7.68
CA SER A 72 10.09 -28.76 6.91
C SER A 72 9.58 -28.42 5.53
N LYS A 73 9.63 -27.13 5.17
CA LYS A 73 9.21 -26.63 3.85
C LYS A 73 9.88 -25.33 3.47
N THR A 74 9.98 -25.12 2.17
CA THR A 74 10.41 -23.84 1.59
C THR A 74 9.18 -23.14 1.02
N ILE A 75 9.01 -21.86 1.36
CA ILE A 75 7.89 -21.02 0.91
C ILE A 75 8.42 -19.72 0.30
N ALA A 76 7.61 -19.13 -0.55
CA ALA A 76 7.78 -17.75 -1.01
C ALA A 76 6.72 -16.86 -0.34
N VAL A 77 7.14 -15.77 0.27
CA VAL A 77 6.26 -14.72 0.74
C VAL A 77 6.31 -13.57 -0.26
N TYR A 78 5.17 -13.25 -0.84
CA TYR A 78 4.99 -12.18 -1.83
C TYR A 78 4.20 -11.07 -1.17
N ASP A 79 4.85 -9.94 -0.92
CA ASP A 79 4.28 -8.77 -0.25
C ASP A 79 4.32 -7.56 -1.18
N LEU A 80 3.16 -7.13 -1.67
CA LEU A 80 3.02 -5.99 -2.57
C LEU A 80 2.02 -5.00 -1.99
N GLY A 81 2.50 -3.85 -1.55
CA GLY A 81 1.64 -2.80 -1.02
C GLY A 81 2.38 -1.80 -0.15
N GLY A 82 1.70 -0.76 0.31
CA GLY A 82 2.32 0.26 1.14
C GLY A 82 3.47 1.04 0.49
N GLY A 83 3.60 0.99 -0.83
CA GLY A 83 4.66 1.66 -1.59
C GLY A 83 5.89 0.82 -1.86
N THR A 84 5.93 -0.45 -1.41
CA THR A 84 7.02 -1.39 -1.67
C THR A 84 6.51 -2.71 -2.23
N PHE A 85 7.38 -3.41 -2.91
CA PHE A 85 7.21 -4.82 -3.28
C PHE A 85 8.37 -5.62 -2.70
N ASP A 86 8.06 -6.63 -1.91
CA ASP A 86 9.04 -7.52 -1.30
C ASP A 86 8.69 -8.99 -1.59
N ILE A 87 9.67 -9.76 -2.03
CA ILE A 87 9.56 -11.20 -2.19
C ILE A 87 10.68 -11.87 -1.41
N THR A 88 10.31 -12.82 -0.55
CA THR A 88 11.26 -13.50 0.35
C THR A 88 11.06 -15.00 0.28
N ILE A 89 12.16 -15.73 0.12
CA ILE A 89 12.17 -17.19 0.25
C ILE A 89 12.54 -17.53 1.69
N LEU A 90 11.64 -18.24 2.36
CA LEU A 90 11.81 -18.74 3.71
C LEU A 90 11.93 -20.27 3.70
N GLU A 91 12.85 -20.79 4.47
CA GLU A 91 12.86 -22.19 4.89
C GLU A 91 12.30 -22.29 6.31
N ILE A 92 11.37 -23.19 6.50
CA ILE A 92 10.77 -23.51 7.78
C ILE A 92 11.22 -24.91 8.14
N ASP A 93 11.85 -25.07 9.30
CA ASP A 93 12.29 -26.36 9.81
C ASP A 93 12.09 -26.42 11.34
N ASP A 94 11.26 -27.35 11.80
CA ASP A 94 10.89 -27.54 13.21
C ASP A 94 10.52 -26.22 13.96
N GLY A 95 9.77 -25.34 13.27
CA GLY A 95 9.34 -24.05 13.82
C GLY A 95 10.38 -22.93 13.75
N LEU A 96 11.55 -23.19 13.20
CA LEU A 96 12.57 -22.17 12.89
C LEU A 96 12.31 -21.60 11.48
N PHE A 97 12.42 -20.28 11.37
CA PHE A 97 12.27 -19.56 10.11
C PHE A 97 13.62 -18.98 9.68
N GLU A 98 14.13 -19.44 8.56
CA GLU A 98 15.38 -18.95 7.97
C GLU A 98 15.10 -18.23 6.66
N VAL A 99 15.56 -16.99 6.54
CA VAL A 99 15.51 -16.23 5.28
C VAL A 99 16.63 -16.74 4.35
N LYS A 100 16.27 -17.37 3.25
CA LYS A 100 17.24 -17.84 2.24
C LYS A 100 17.61 -16.76 1.24
N SER A 101 16.63 -15.97 0.81
CA SER A 101 16.84 -14.84 -0.08
C SER A 101 15.70 -13.86 0.03
N THR A 102 15.98 -12.58 -0.24
CA THR A 102 14.99 -11.53 -0.36
C THR A 102 15.34 -10.60 -1.50
N ASN A 103 14.35 -10.10 -2.20
CA ASN A 103 14.47 -9.10 -3.26
C ASN A 103 13.16 -8.32 -3.35
N GLY A 104 13.13 -7.28 -4.17
CA GLY A 104 11.92 -6.48 -4.37
C GLY A 104 12.20 -5.14 -5.02
N ASP A 105 11.24 -4.24 -4.89
CA ASP A 105 11.33 -2.86 -5.36
C ASP A 105 10.80 -1.92 -4.27
N THR A 106 11.67 -1.04 -3.78
CA THR A 106 11.36 -0.11 -2.68
C THR A 106 10.49 1.08 -3.12
N PHE A 107 10.12 1.15 -4.40
CA PHE A 107 9.29 2.20 -4.99
C PHE A 107 8.17 1.65 -5.87
N LEU A 108 7.66 0.46 -5.56
CA LEU A 108 6.55 -0.16 -6.27
C LEU A 108 5.41 -0.50 -5.30
N GLY A 109 4.28 0.14 -5.50
CA GLY A 109 3.10 -0.08 -4.66
C GLY A 109 1.80 0.32 -5.34
N GLY A 110 0.73 0.38 -4.57
CA GLY A 110 -0.62 0.68 -5.07
C GLY A 110 -0.72 2.01 -5.81
N GLU A 111 0.02 3.04 -5.39
CA GLU A 111 0.01 4.35 -6.05
C GLU A 111 0.55 4.30 -7.49
N ASP A 112 1.49 3.41 -7.79
CA ASP A 112 2.01 3.26 -9.16
C ASP A 112 0.93 2.73 -10.11
N PHE A 113 0.11 1.80 -9.62
CA PHE A 113 -1.06 1.31 -10.37
C PHE A 113 -2.11 2.41 -10.53
N ASP A 114 -2.38 3.18 -9.46
CA ASP A 114 -3.30 4.31 -9.51
C ASP A 114 -2.85 5.33 -10.54
N MET A 115 -1.56 5.65 -10.60
CA MET A 115 -1.00 6.58 -11.58
C MET A 115 -1.12 6.09 -13.02
N ARG A 116 -1.09 4.78 -13.27
CA ARG A 116 -1.39 4.24 -14.60
C ARG A 116 -2.83 4.52 -15.01
N ILE A 117 -3.77 4.36 -14.10
CA ILE A 117 -5.19 4.69 -14.34
C ILE A 117 -5.35 6.20 -14.55
N VAL A 118 -4.73 7.03 -13.71
CA VAL A 118 -4.75 8.50 -13.83
C VAL A 118 -4.28 8.94 -15.21
N ASN A 119 -3.14 8.42 -15.67
CA ASN A 119 -2.59 8.75 -16.97
C ASN A 119 -3.54 8.34 -18.11
N TYR A 120 -4.10 7.13 -18.04
CA TYR A 120 -5.09 6.67 -18.99
C TYR A 120 -6.31 7.60 -19.06
N LEU A 121 -6.88 7.97 -17.91
CA LEU A 121 -8.04 8.87 -17.83
C LEU A 121 -7.72 10.27 -18.38
N ALA A 122 -6.55 10.80 -18.03
CA ALA A 122 -6.10 12.11 -18.50
C ALA A 122 -5.88 12.13 -20.03
N ASP A 123 -5.31 11.06 -20.57
CA ASP A 123 -5.09 10.93 -22.01
C ASP A 123 -6.41 10.81 -22.79
N GLU A 124 -7.36 10.02 -22.30
CA GLU A 124 -8.68 9.91 -22.93
C GLU A 124 -9.41 11.25 -22.90
N PHE A 125 -9.41 11.94 -21.77
CA PHE A 125 -10.02 13.25 -21.63
C PHE A 125 -9.37 14.30 -22.54
N LYS A 126 -8.05 14.25 -22.67
CA LYS A 126 -7.31 15.15 -23.58
C LYS A 126 -7.62 14.89 -25.05
N LYS A 127 -7.82 13.64 -25.46
CA LYS A 127 -8.23 13.30 -26.82
C LYS A 127 -9.62 13.85 -27.13
N GLU A 128 -10.54 13.78 -26.19
CA GLU A 128 -11.93 14.21 -26.37
C GLU A 128 -12.10 15.72 -26.30
N HIS A 129 -11.47 16.36 -25.31
CA HIS A 129 -11.70 17.79 -24.98
C HIS A 129 -10.50 18.70 -25.25
N GLY A 130 -9.34 18.18 -25.61
CA GLY A 130 -8.12 18.98 -25.82
C GLY A 130 -7.52 19.56 -24.54
N VAL A 131 -8.02 19.16 -23.36
CA VAL A 131 -7.63 19.68 -22.05
C VAL A 131 -6.77 18.66 -21.30
N ASP A 132 -5.60 19.10 -20.84
CA ASP A 132 -4.67 18.28 -20.08
C ASP A 132 -4.92 18.45 -18.57
N LEU A 133 -5.60 17.47 -17.95
CA LEU A 133 -5.97 17.49 -16.55
C LEU A 133 -4.78 17.36 -15.61
N THR A 134 -3.64 16.85 -16.08
CA THR A 134 -2.44 16.68 -15.22
C THR A 134 -1.81 18.01 -14.82
N LYS A 135 -2.13 19.09 -15.53
CA LYS A 135 -1.65 20.45 -15.23
C LYS A 135 -2.48 21.19 -14.19
N ASP A 136 -3.66 20.69 -13.85
CA ASP A 136 -4.51 21.21 -12.79
C ASP A 136 -4.39 20.34 -11.54
N LYS A 137 -3.85 20.90 -10.46
CA LYS A 137 -3.61 20.18 -9.21
C LYS A 137 -4.89 19.63 -8.58
N MET A 138 -6.01 20.36 -8.69
CA MET A 138 -7.29 19.91 -8.15
C MET A 138 -7.87 18.77 -8.98
N ALA A 139 -7.85 18.89 -10.32
CA ALA A 139 -8.28 17.84 -11.20
C ALA A 139 -7.42 16.57 -11.02
N LEU A 140 -6.10 16.73 -10.94
CA LEU A 140 -5.18 15.62 -10.72
C LEU A 140 -5.46 14.89 -9.39
N GLN A 141 -5.71 15.62 -8.30
CA GLN A 141 -6.04 15.03 -7.02
C GLN A 141 -7.35 14.22 -7.08
N ARG A 142 -8.37 14.78 -7.72
CA ARG A 142 -9.64 14.08 -7.94
C ARG A 142 -9.50 12.83 -8.80
N LEU A 143 -8.62 12.88 -9.84
CA LEU A 143 -8.31 11.70 -10.65
C LEU A 143 -7.60 10.62 -9.84
N LYS A 144 -6.67 10.98 -8.95
CA LYS A 144 -5.97 10.03 -8.07
C LYS A 144 -6.96 9.29 -7.15
N GLU A 145 -7.84 10.04 -6.49
CA GLU A 145 -8.87 9.46 -5.61
C GLU A 145 -9.84 8.55 -6.39
N ALA A 146 -10.25 8.97 -7.58
CA ALA A 146 -11.12 8.17 -8.43
C ALA A 146 -10.42 6.91 -8.96
N ALA A 147 -9.13 7.00 -9.30
CA ALA A 147 -8.32 5.87 -9.77
C ALA A 147 -8.13 4.82 -8.66
N GLU A 148 -7.77 5.23 -7.46
CA GLU A 148 -7.64 4.36 -6.30
C GLU A 148 -8.96 3.62 -6.01
N LYS A 149 -10.07 4.36 -5.96
CA LYS A 149 -11.40 3.79 -5.78
C LYS A 149 -11.73 2.76 -6.86
N ALA A 150 -11.50 3.10 -8.13
CA ALA A 150 -11.75 2.20 -9.25
C ALA A 150 -10.88 0.94 -9.19
N LYS A 151 -9.60 1.06 -8.83
CA LYS A 151 -8.71 -0.09 -8.61
C LYS A 151 -9.25 -1.02 -7.53
N ILE A 152 -9.69 -0.48 -6.40
CA ILE A 152 -10.26 -1.25 -5.29
C ILE A 152 -11.54 -1.97 -5.73
N GLU A 153 -12.45 -1.27 -6.41
CA GLU A 153 -13.70 -1.84 -6.91
C GLU A 153 -13.47 -2.97 -7.92
N LEU A 154 -12.48 -2.81 -8.81
CA LEU A 154 -12.12 -3.81 -9.82
C LEU A 154 -11.48 -5.08 -9.23
N SER A 155 -11.07 -5.08 -7.96
CA SER A 155 -10.65 -6.30 -7.28
C SER A 155 -11.80 -7.30 -7.10
N SER A 156 -13.04 -6.84 -7.04
CA SER A 156 -14.25 -7.67 -6.89
C SER A 156 -15.22 -7.59 -8.05
N ALA A 157 -15.26 -6.46 -8.79
CA ALA A 157 -16.14 -6.24 -9.93
C ALA A 157 -15.38 -6.43 -11.26
N THR A 158 -16.11 -6.76 -12.33
CA THR A 158 -15.55 -6.88 -13.69
C THR A 158 -15.44 -5.54 -14.41
N GLN A 159 -16.19 -4.54 -13.95
CA GLN A 159 -16.16 -3.17 -14.47
C GLN A 159 -16.58 -2.18 -13.39
N THR A 160 -16.14 -0.94 -13.52
CA THR A 160 -16.58 0.20 -12.71
C THR A 160 -16.76 1.43 -13.57
N GLU A 161 -17.51 2.41 -13.07
CA GLU A 161 -17.71 3.71 -13.73
C GLU A 161 -17.03 4.80 -12.91
N ILE A 162 -16.17 5.56 -13.59
CA ILE A 162 -15.51 6.73 -13.01
C ILE A 162 -16.28 7.95 -13.49
N ASN A 163 -16.97 8.64 -12.57
CA ASN A 163 -17.75 9.83 -12.84
C ASN A 163 -17.16 11.01 -12.06
N GLN A 164 -16.65 12.00 -12.80
CA GLN A 164 -16.06 13.22 -12.26
C GLN A 164 -16.74 14.45 -12.87
N PRO A 165 -17.85 14.91 -12.26
CA PRO A 165 -18.55 16.10 -12.74
C PRO A 165 -17.71 17.35 -12.49
N PHE A 166 -17.79 18.32 -13.40
CA PHE A 166 -17.09 19.61 -13.29
C PHE A 166 -15.59 19.46 -13.07
N ILE A 167 -14.95 18.51 -13.79
CA ILE A 167 -13.52 18.23 -13.64
C ILE A 167 -12.65 19.35 -14.23
N SER A 168 -13.14 20.04 -15.24
CA SER A 168 -12.46 21.14 -15.90
C SER A 168 -13.47 22.07 -16.61
N MET A 169 -12.95 23.07 -17.32
CA MET A 169 -13.73 23.98 -18.17
C MET A 169 -13.15 23.99 -19.58
N ASP A 170 -14.03 24.09 -20.57
CA ASP A 170 -13.65 24.34 -21.97
C ASP A 170 -12.99 25.72 -22.07
N LYS A 171 -11.80 25.76 -22.65
CA LYS A 171 -11.00 27.01 -22.74
C LYS A 171 -11.58 28.05 -23.68
N ASN A 172 -12.40 27.63 -24.66
CA ASN A 172 -12.96 28.51 -25.67
C ASN A 172 -14.33 29.05 -25.23
N THR A 173 -15.15 28.19 -24.64
CA THR A 173 -16.55 28.52 -24.32
C THR A 173 -16.77 28.81 -22.82
N GLY A 174 -15.82 28.44 -21.93
CA GLY A 174 -16.00 28.49 -20.48
C GLY A 174 -17.03 27.50 -19.94
N ALA A 175 -17.54 26.60 -20.78
CA ALA A 175 -18.51 25.60 -20.35
C ALA A 175 -17.87 24.54 -19.44
N PRO A 176 -18.60 24.03 -18.43
CA PRO A 176 -18.09 22.98 -17.57
C PRO A 176 -17.93 21.66 -18.36
N LEU A 177 -16.82 20.98 -18.12
CA LEU A 177 -16.52 19.66 -18.67
C LEU A 177 -16.66 18.60 -17.57
N HIS A 178 -17.19 17.45 -17.98
CA HIS A 178 -17.43 16.31 -17.12
C HIS A 178 -16.69 15.10 -17.68
N MET A 179 -16.25 14.20 -16.79
CA MET A 179 -15.66 12.92 -17.20
C MET A 179 -16.57 11.78 -16.75
N VAL A 180 -16.94 10.92 -17.67
CA VAL A 180 -17.60 9.65 -17.40
C VAL A 180 -16.89 8.57 -18.20
N VAL A 181 -16.18 7.68 -17.52
CA VAL A 181 -15.39 6.61 -18.15
C VAL A 181 -15.73 5.28 -17.52
N LYS A 182 -16.04 4.28 -18.34
CA LYS A 182 -16.11 2.88 -17.89
C LYS A 182 -14.74 2.24 -17.98
N LEU A 183 -14.28 1.71 -16.85
CA LEU A 183 -13.03 0.97 -16.74
C LEU A 183 -13.37 -0.50 -16.45
N THR A 184 -12.76 -1.41 -17.21
CA THR A 184 -12.92 -2.85 -17.00
C THR A 184 -11.68 -3.42 -16.31
N ARG A 185 -11.85 -4.55 -15.60
CA ARG A 185 -10.73 -5.29 -15.02
C ARG A 185 -9.71 -5.68 -16.10
N ALA A 186 -10.15 -6.19 -17.23
CA ALA A 186 -9.28 -6.55 -18.36
C ALA A 186 -8.47 -5.38 -18.94
N LYS A 187 -8.88 -4.14 -18.66
CA LYS A 187 -8.12 -2.94 -19.06
C LYS A 187 -7.11 -2.53 -17.99
N LEU A 188 -7.39 -2.87 -16.72
CA LEU A 188 -6.48 -2.66 -15.61
C LEU A 188 -5.34 -3.68 -15.61
N ASP A 189 -5.63 -4.97 -15.90
CA ASP A 189 -4.69 -6.07 -16.04
C ASP A 189 -3.80 -5.91 -17.29
#